data_ee23f0a53b9257f739db7039a0d3a786
#
_entry.id   ee23f0a53b9257f739db7039a0d3a786
#
_cell.length_a   1.000
_cell.length_b   1.000
_cell.length_c   1.000
_cell.angle_alpha   90.00
_cell.angle_beta   90.00
_cell.angle_gamma   90.00
#
_symmetry.space_group_name_H-M   'P 1'
#
loop_
_entity.id
_entity.type
_entity.pdbx_description
1 polymer ?
#
loop_
_entity_poly.entity_id
_entity_poly.type
_entity_poly.pdbx_seq_one_letter_code
_entity_poly.pdbx_strand_id
1 'polypeptide(L)'
;MMTDFHHAVLRFPRPSTRVEALFSAEACTAQMLAHGRLGLDDVDAGFWRDDEVTRLTHLMEVSSKPAINPNINYDPKQPERMTITLADGNRIELACDFPLGSPSRPMPPAAHAKKFATMTGYPADRFHALLKWPDCRDAKSFFAEFAGG
;
A
#
# COMPACT_ATOMS: atom_id res chain seq x y z
N MET A 1 -5.70 14.36 4.95
CA MET A 1 -4.60 15.35 5.01
C MET A 1 -3.27 14.61 5.10
N MET A 2 -2.30 14.96 4.25
CA MET A 2 -0.98 14.34 4.17
C MET A 2 0.14 15.40 4.12
N THR A 3 1.40 14.97 4.08
CA THR A 3 2.51 15.91 3.87
C THR A 3 2.59 16.36 2.40
N ASP A 4 3.17 17.54 2.16
CA ASP A 4 3.36 18.05 0.78
C ASP A 4 4.19 17.09 -0.09
N PHE A 5 5.13 16.37 0.52
CA PHE A 5 5.91 15.35 -0.18
C PHE A 5 5.01 14.21 -0.71
N HIS A 6 4.18 13.62 0.16
CA HIS A 6 3.29 12.54 -0.26
C HIS A 6 2.23 13.03 -1.25
N HIS A 7 1.70 14.24 -1.05
CA HIS A 7 0.76 14.84 -2.00
C HIS A 7 1.38 15.07 -3.38
N ALA A 8 2.64 15.49 -3.44
CA ALA A 8 3.36 15.66 -4.71
C ALA A 8 3.61 14.33 -5.44
N VAL A 9 3.78 13.23 -4.70
CA VAL A 9 3.92 11.87 -5.27
C VAL A 9 2.59 11.31 -5.70
N LEU A 10 1.54 11.43 -4.86
CA LEU A 10 0.21 10.87 -5.06
C LEU A 10 -0.72 11.89 -5.75
N ARG A 11 -0.29 12.39 -6.90
CA ARG A 11 -0.83 13.61 -7.55
C ARG A 11 -1.95 13.39 -8.57
N PHE A 12 -2.49 12.19 -8.68
CA PHE A 12 -3.51 11.87 -9.67
C PHE A 12 -4.88 11.64 -9.03
N PRO A 13 -5.65 12.71 -8.73
CA PRO A 13 -6.92 12.58 -8.01
C PRO A 13 -7.97 11.78 -8.80
N ARG A 14 -7.87 11.75 -10.12
CA ARG A 14 -8.80 11.04 -11.04
C ARG A 14 -7.99 10.30 -12.09
N PRO A 15 -7.46 9.12 -11.76
CA PRO A 15 -6.59 8.39 -12.67
C PRO A 15 -7.36 7.83 -13.87
N SER A 16 -6.73 7.88 -15.03
CA SER A 16 -7.23 7.32 -16.28
C SER A 16 -6.42 6.11 -16.74
N THR A 17 -5.23 5.95 -16.22
CA THR A 17 -4.29 4.88 -16.56
C THR A 17 -3.87 4.08 -15.33
N ARG A 18 -3.33 2.88 -15.58
CA ARG A 18 -2.77 2.00 -14.55
C ARG A 18 -1.71 2.71 -13.70
N VAL A 19 -0.81 3.44 -14.34
CA VAL A 19 0.26 4.15 -13.63
C VAL A 19 -0.29 5.27 -12.77
N GLU A 20 -1.20 6.08 -13.30
CA GLU A 20 -1.86 7.14 -12.53
C GLU A 20 -2.61 6.58 -11.33
N ALA A 21 -3.30 5.45 -11.49
CA ALA A 21 -4.05 4.82 -10.41
C ALA A 21 -3.15 4.39 -9.24
N LEU A 22 -1.94 3.90 -9.52
CA LEU A 22 -0.96 3.54 -8.49
C LEU A 22 -0.42 4.76 -7.71
N PHE A 23 -0.53 5.96 -8.30
CA PHE A 23 -0.13 7.23 -7.70
C PHE A 23 -1.33 8.13 -7.39
N SER A 24 -2.51 7.52 -7.12
CA SER A 24 -3.73 8.20 -6.69
C SER A 24 -4.06 7.84 -5.24
N ALA A 25 -3.93 8.80 -4.34
CA ALA A 25 -4.37 8.61 -2.96
C ALA A 25 -5.88 8.34 -2.90
N GLU A 26 -6.64 9.07 -3.70
CA GLU A 26 -8.11 9.00 -3.74
C GLU A 26 -8.57 7.63 -4.26
N ALA A 27 -8.10 7.19 -5.43
CA ALA A 27 -8.54 5.94 -6.02
C ALA A 27 -8.10 4.72 -5.18
N CYS A 28 -6.87 4.70 -4.66
CA CYS A 28 -6.42 3.63 -3.77
C CYS A 28 -7.22 3.57 -2.47
N THR A 29 -7.54 4.72 -1.89
CA THR A 29 -8.39 4.80 -0.67
C THR A 29 -9.81 4.36 -1.00
N ALA A 30 -10.38 4.80 -2.11
CA ALA A 30 -11.71 4.41 -2.58
C ALA A 30 -11.81 2.89 -2.76
N GLN A 31 -10.82 2.27 -3.39
CA GLN A 31 -10.75 0.81 -3.53
C GLN A 31 -10.75 0.09 -2.18
N MET A 32 -9.96 0.59 -1.23
CA MET A 32 -9.93 0.02 0.12
C MET A 32 -11.26 0.18 0.86
N LEU A 33 -11.96 1.30 0.69
CA LEU A 33 -13.27 1.54 1.31
C LEU A 33 -14.38 0.69 0.67
N ALA A 34 -14.36 0.54 -0.66
CA ALA A 34 -15.37 -0.23 -1.39
C ALA A 34 -15.22 -1.74 -1.18
N HIS A 35 -13.98 -2.25 -1.24
CA HIS A 35 -13.71 -3.68 -1.37
C HIS A 35 -12.84 -4.26 -0.25
N GLY A 36 -12.32 -3.44 0.67
CA GLY A 36 -11.49 -3.88 1.80
C GLY A 36 -10.09 -4.38 1.42
N ARG A 37 -9.70 -4.26 0.15
CA ARG A 37 -8.42 -4.75 -0.37
C ARG A 37 -7.92 -3.90 -1.54
N LEU A 38 -6.61 -3.93 -1.75
CA LEU A 38 -5.93 -3.44 -2.95
C LEU A 38 -4.71 -4.33 -3.20
N GLY A 39 -4.75 -5.12 -4.24
CA GLY A 39 -3.69 -6.04 -4.65
C GLY A 39 -3.35 -5.90 -6.13
N LEU A 40 -2.39 -6.71 -6.63
CA LEU A 40 -2.02 -6.69 -8.04
C LEU A 40 -3.19 -7.08 -8.95
N ASP A 41 -3.99 -8.08 -8.54
CA ASP A 41 -5.16 -8.51 -9.31
C ASP A 41 -6.16 -7.37 -9.50
N ASP A 42 -6.35 -6.53 -8.47
CA ASP A 42 -7.22 -5.36 -8.55
C ASP A 42 -6.64 -4.31 -9.51
N VAL A 43 -5.32 -4.13 -9.49
CA VAL A 43 -4.60 -3.24 -10.42
C VAL A 43 -4.72 -3.73 -11.86
N ASP A 44 -4.54 -5.02 -12.09
CA ASP A 44 -4.61 -5.62 -13.42
C ASP A 44 -6.05 -5.64 -13.96
N ALA A 45 -7.05 -5.79 -13.08
CA ALA A 45 -8.46 -5.63 -13.42
C ALA A 45 -8.86 -4.17 -13.70
N GLY A 46 -8.03 -3.20 -13.34
CA GLY A 46 -8.30 -1.77 -13.57
C GLY A 46 -9.27 -1.17 -12.56
N PHE A 47 -9.03 -1.40 -11.27
CA PHE A 47 -9.89 -1.01 -10.14
C PHE A 47 -10.40 0.45 -10.20
N TRP A 48 -9.62 1.36 -10.77
CA TRP A 48 -9.97 2.78 -10.91
C TRP A 48 -11.13 3.04 -11.88
N ARG A 49 -11.59 2.01 -12.61
CA ARG A 49 -12.74 2.07 -13.52
C ARG A 49 -14.02 1.48 -12.91
N ASP A 50 -13.90 0.88 -11.72
CA ASP A 50 -15.05 0.39 -10.97
C ASP A 50 -15.95 1.56 -10.60
N ASP A 51 -17.28 1.40 -10.78
CA ASP A 51 -18.25 2.47 -10.59
C ASP A 51 -18.29 2.96 -9.14
N GLU A 52 -18.19 2.06 -8.16
CA GLU A 52 -18.20 2.43 -6.74
C GLU A 52 -16.90 3.09 -6.32
N VAL A 53 -15.76 2.61 -6.83
CA VAL A 53 -14.46 3.26 -6.62
C VAL A 53 -14.46 4.66 -7.22
N THR A 54 -14.97 4.81 -8.45
CA THR A 54 -15.09 6.11 -9.11
C THR A 54 -15.99 7.05 -8.31
N ARG A 55 -17.15 6.59 -7.87
CA ARG A 55 -18.08 7.36 -7.05
C ARG A 55 -17.43 7.84 -5.75
N LEU A 56 -16.75 6.96 -5.02
CA LEU A 56 -16.06 7.30 -3.77
C LEU A 56 -14.90 8.26 -4.02
N THR A 57 -14.13 8.05 -5.09
CA THR A 57 -13.02 8.95 -5.48
C THR A 57 -13.52 10.41 -5.66
N HIS A 58 -14.71 10.60 -6.23
CA HIS A 58 -15.28 11.93 -6.40
C HIS A 58 -15.75 12.60 -5.10
N LEU A 59 -15.94 11.84 -4.03
CA LEU A 59 -16.31 12.37 -2.71
C LEU A 59 -15.09 12.76 -1.85
N MET A 60 -13.87 12.46 -2.33
CA MET A 60 -12.67 12.70 -1.55
C MET A 60 -12.05 14.06 -1.82
N GLU A 61 -11.62 14.69 -0.74
CA GLU A 61 -10.81 15.90 -0.76
C GLU A 61 -9.47 15.61 -0.09
N VAL A 62 -8.39 15.79 -0.83
CA VAL A 62 -7.04 15.64 -0.30
C VAL A 62 -6.44 17.02 -0.04
N SER A 63 -5.94 17.21 1.15
CA SER A 63 -5.21 18.42 1.56
C SER A 63 -3.81 18.05 2.02
N SER A 64 -2.87 18.96 1.84
CA SER A 64 -1.50 18.76 2.27
C SER A 64 -1.05 19.86 3.24
N LYS A 65 0.06 19.59 3.89
CA LYS A 65 0.75 20.52 4.79
C LYS A 65 2.26 20.31 4.72
N PRO A 66 3.08 21.35 4.97
CA PRO A 66 4.52 21.21 5.05
C PRO A 66 4.94 20.14 6.06
N ALA A 67 5.96 19.37 5.72
CA ALA A 67 6.55 18.42 6.66
C ALA A 67 7.26 19.16 7.80
N ILE A 68 7.03 18.75 9.05
CA ILE A 68 7.75 19.26 10.22
C ILE A 68 9.24 18.93 10.10
N ASN A 69 9.53 17.70 9.67
CA ASN A 69 10.89 17.27 9.37
C ASN A 69 10.99 16.78 7.92
N PRO A 70 11.57 17.56 6.99
CA PRO A 70 11.66 17.19 5.58
C PRO A 70 12.64 16.04 5.31
N ASN A 71 13.43 15.60 6.30
CA ASN A 71 14.41 14.54 6.14
C ASN A 71 13.84 13.14 6.43
N ILE A 72 12.60 13.05 6.87
CA ILE A 72 11.92 11.77 7.14
C ILE A 72 10.56 11.72 6.44
N ASN A 73 10.25 10.58 5.82
CA ASN A 73 9.00 10.40 5.09
C ASN A 73 7.79 10.26 6.02
N TYR A 74 7.98 9.70 7.21
CA TYR A 74 6.92 9.48 8.20
C TYR A 74 7.38 9.98 9.55
N ASP A 75 6.73 11.05 10.04
CA ASP A 75 7.00 11.63 11.35
C ASP A 75 5.81 11.33 12.28
N PRO A 76 5.99 10.58 13.39
CA PRO A 76 4.91 10.29 14.34
C PRO A 76 4.34 11.53 14.99
N LYS A 77 5.08 12.66 14.99
CA LYS A 77 4.58 13.97 15.44
C LYS A 77 3.64 14.62 14.42
N GLN A 78 3.62 14.10 13.18
CA GLN A 78 2.82 14.60 12.09
C GLN A 78 2.19 13.44 11.30
N PRO A 79 1.33 12.60 11.91
CA PRO A 79 0.72 11.47 11.23
C PRO A 79 -0.13 11.91 10.04
N GLU A 80 -0.19 11.05 9.04
CA GLU A 80 -1.18 11.17 7.97
C GLU A 80 -2.59 10.91 8.55
N ARG A 81 -3.56 11.71 8.14
CA ARG A 81 -4.91 11.65 8.71
C ARG A 81 -5.97 11.51 7.63
N MET A 82 -6.98 10.71 7.93
CA MET A 82 -8.19 10.60 7.15
C MET A 82 -9.41 10.79 8.05
N THR A 83 -10.38 11.58 7.59
CA THR A 83 -11.69 11.72 8.22
C THR A 83 -12.73 11.21 7.24
N ILE A 84 -13.58 10.31 7.67
CA ILE A 84 -14.72 9.80 6.89
C ILE A 84 -15.98 10.33 7.56
N THR A 85 -16.83 11.05 6.80
CA THR A 85 -18.15 11.47 7.26
C THR A 85 -19.20 10.54 6.66
N LEU A 86 -19.94 9.85 7.51
CA LEU A 86 -21.00 8.94 7.10
C LEU A 86 -22.28 9.71 6.76
N ALA A 87 -23.23 9.05 6.08
CA ALA A 87 -24.51 9.65 5.68
C ALA A 87 -25.38 10.13 6.86
N ASP A 88 -25.21 9.52 8.03
CA ASP A 88 -25.88 9.90 9.28
C ASP A 88 -25.19 11.06 10.02
N GLY A 89 -24.11 11.62 9.46
CA GLY A 89 -23.32 12.69 10.04
C GLY A 89 -22.23 12.23 11.01
N ASN A 90 -22.17 10.95 11.34
CA ASN A 90 -21.09 10.43 12.19
C ASN A 90 -19.73 10.54 11.48
N ARG A 91 -18.67 10.77 12.25
CA ARG A 91 -17.31 10.94 11.73
C ARG A 91 -16.39 9.86 12.28
N ILE A 92 -15.59 9.28 11.40
CA ILE A 92 -14.54 8.32 11.71
C ILE A 92 -13.21 9.01 11.41
N GLU A 93 -12.33 9.09 12.42
CA GLU A 93 -11.00 9.65 12.25
C GLU A 93 -9.95 8.54 12.33
N LEU A 94 -9.07 8.51 11.34
CA LEU A 94 -7.96 7.57 11.24
C LEU A 94 -6.64 8.34 11.15
N ALA A 95 -5.61 7.79 11.78
CA ALA A 95 -4.26 8.31 11.70
C ALA A 95 -3.27 7.18 11.37
N CYS A 96 -2.25 7.49 10.61
CA CYS A 96 -1.17 6.58 10.27
C CYS A 96 0.17 7.26 10.59
N ASP A 97 0.84 6.80 11.64
CA ASP A 97 2.17 7.27 12.01
C ASP A 97 3.23 6.62 11.10
N PHE A 98 3.09 5.32 10.86
CA PHE A 98 4.00 4.53 10.04
C PHE A 98 3.22 3.53 9.18
N PRO A 99 3.54 3.39 7.89
CA PRO A 99 2.95 2.35 7.05
C PRO A 99 3.41 0.95 7.51
N LEU A 100 2.55 -0.03 7.30
CA LEU A 100 2.88 -1.44 7.54
C LEU A 100 4.08 -1.85 6.66
N GLY A 101 5.10 -2.44 7.27
CA GLY A 101 6.36 -2.82 6.62
C GLY A 101 7.48 -1.80 6.80
N SER A 102 7.22 -0.65 7.43
CA SER A 102 8.30 0.26 7.86
C SER A 102 9.08 -0.33 9.04
N PRO A 103 10.31 0.14 9.31
CA PRO A 103 11.09 -0.33 10.47
C PRO A 103 10.36 -0.18 11.80
N SER A 104 9.58 0.90 11.97
CA SER A 104 8.80 1.18 13.19
C SER A 104 7.47 0.42 13.27
N ARG A 105 7.03 -0.17 12.15
CA ARG A 105 5.82 -1.01 12.07
C ARG A 105 6.09 -2.20 11.15
N PRO A 106 6.95 -3.16 11.55
CA PRO A 106 7.33 -4.29 10.72
C PRO A 106 6.13 -5.15 10.35
N MET A 107 6.16 -5.71 9.15
CA MET A 107 5.16 -6.67 8.71
C MET A 107 5.34 -8.00 9.45
N PRO A 108 4.28 -8.62 9.99
CA PRO A 108 4.36 -9.94 10.59
C PRO A 108 4.89 -11.00 9.59
N PRO A 109 5.67 -12.00 10.03
CA PRO A 109 6.21 -13.04 9.14
C PRO A 109 5.17 -13.73 8.27
N ALA A 110 4.01 -14.05 8.84
CA ALA A 110 2.90 -14.65 8.09
C ALA A 110 2.36 -13.74 6.96
N ALA A 111 2.33 -12.41 7.18
CA ALA A 111 1.94 -11.45 6.16
C ALA A 111 2.99 -11.33 5.05
N HIS A 112 4.29 -11.41 5.39
CA HIS A 112 5.37 -11.49 4.41
C HIS A 112 5.25 -12.75 3.54
N ALA A 113 5.06 -13.92 4.16
CA ALA A 113 4.90 -15.19 3.45
C ALA A 113 3.69 -15.17 2.51
N LYS A 114 2.55 -14.60 2.96
CA LYS A 114 1.36 -14.41 2.13
C LYS A 114 1.64 -13.47 0.95
N LYS A 115 2.29 -12.33 1.21
CA LYS A 115 2.68 -11.38 0.16
C LYS A 115 3.60 -12.03 -0.87
N PHE A 116 4.61 -12.78 -0.40
CA PHE A 116 5.51 -13.53 -1.27
C PHE A 116 4.74 -14.50 -2.18
N ALA A 117 3.84 -15.31 -1.61
CA ALA A 117 3.04 -16.27 -2.39
C ALA A 117 2.18 -15.58 -3.45
N THR A 118 1.52 -14.47 -3.07
CA THR A 118 0.69 -13.68 -4.01
C THR A 118 1.51 -13.09 -5.15
N MET A 119 2.73 -12.63 -4.87
CA MET A 119 3.56 -11.92 -5.85
C MET A 119 4.33 -12.86 -6.79
N THR A 120 4.65 -14.07 -6.33
CA THR A 120 5.53 -15.00 -7.06
C THR A 120 4.82 -16.22 -7.61
N GLY A 121 3.62 -16.53 -7.10
CA GLY A 121 2.92 -17.79 -7.37
C GLY A 121 3.51 -19.01 -6.63
N TYR A 122 4.62 -18.85 -5.91
CA TYR A 122 5.17 -19.93 -5.09
C TYR A 122 4.38 -20.12 -3.79
N PRO A 123 4.35 -21.34 -3.22
CA PRO A 123 3.77 -21.59 -1.91
C PRO A 123 4.43 -20.73 -0.81
N ALA A 124 3.62 -20.33 0.19
CA ALA A 124 4.07 -19.41 1.26
C ALA A 124 5.22 -19.98 2.12
N ASP A 125 5.33 -21.29 2.24
CA ASP A 125 6.41 -21.98 2.97
C ASP A 125 7.78 -21.79 2.30
N ARG A 126 7.84 -21.61 0.98
CA ARG A 126 9.06 -21.25 0.28
C ARG A 126 9.66 -19.91 0.72
N PHE A 127 8.85 -19.00 1.24
CA PHE A 127 9.36 -17.78 1.83
C PHE A 127 10.35 -18.05 2.98
N HIS A 128 10.09 -19.05 3.82
CA HIS A 128 10.98 -19.41 4.91
C HIS A 128 12.29 -20.04 4.41
N ALA A 129 12.26 -20.76 3.30
CA ALA A 129 13.48 -21.25 2.66
C ALA A 129 14.33 -20.08 2.11
N LEU A 130 13.66 -19.07 1.50
CA LEU A 130 14.34 -17.88 0.99
C LEU A 130 15.07 -17.10 2.09
N LEU A 131 14.55 -17.06 3.31
CA LEU A 131 15.19 -16.37 4.44
C LEU A 131 16.54 -16.99 4.86
N LYS A 132 16.86 -18.21 4.41
CA LYS A 132 18.15 -18.87 4.65
C LYS A 132 19.25 -18.45 3.66
N TRP A 133 18.89 -17.63 2.67
CA TRP A 133 19.83 -17.13 1.67
C TRP A 133 21.12 -16.52 2.23
N PRO A 134 21.09 -15.69 3.32
CA PRO A 134 22.32 -15.09 3.85
C PRO A 134 23.33 -16.12 4.39
N ASP A 135 22.86 -17.32 4.75
CA ASP A 135 23.67 -18.39 5.32
C ASP A 135 24.21 -19.37 4.25
N CYS A 136 23.81 -19.17 2.99
CA CYS A 136 24.23 -20.07 1.93
C CYS A 136 25.63 -19.69 1.42
N ARG A 137 26.45 -20.74 1.14
CA ARG A 137 27.82 -20.57 0.64
C ARG A 137 27.90 -20.32 -0.86
N ASP A 138 26.92 -20.78 -1.59
CA ASP A 138 26.83 -20.66 -3.05
C ASP A 138 25.43 -20.23 -3.48
N ALA A 139 25.33 -18.97 -3.86
CA ALA A 139 24.10 -18.36 -4.32
C ALA A 139 23.49 -19.07 -5.53
N LYS A 140 24.32 -19.51 -6.49
CA LYS A 140 23.84 -20.15 -7.71
C LYS A 140 23.14 -21.46 -7.39
N SER A 141 23.75 -22.32 -6.59
CA SER A 141 23.16 -23.59 -6.17
C SER A 141 21.88 -23.36 -5.34
N PHE A 142 21.91 -22.39 -4.41
CA PHE A 142 20.71 -22.04 -3.64
C PHE A 142 19.53 -21.65 -4.53
N PHE A 143 19.72 -20.75 -5.49
CA PHE A 143 18.64 -20.30 -6.35
C PHE A 143 18.22 -21.38 -7.36
N ALA A 144 19.12 -22.26 -7.83
CA ALA A 144 18.76 -23.39 -8.66
C ALA A 144 17.84 -24.38 -7.91
N GLU A 145 18.15 -24.69 -6.65
CA GLU A 145 17.32 -25.53 -5.80
C GLU A 145 15.98 -24.85 -5.49
N PHE A 146 16.01 -23.54 -5.17
CA PHE A 146 14.82 -22.76 -4.91
C PHE A 146 13.87 -22.69 -6.10
N ALA A 147 14.37 -22.59 -7.34
CA ALA A 147 13.56 -22.50 -8.56
C ALA A 147 13.11 -23.88 -9.08
N GLY A 148 13.85 -24.93 -8.80
CA GLY A 148 13.64 -26.27 -9.37
C GLY A 148 12.66 -27.19 -8.60
N GLY A 149 12.21 -26.77 -7.44
CA GLY A 149 11.18 -27.46 -6.64
C GLY A 149 9.81 -26.80 -6.82
#